data_2220291635bcc9b5f024dab2d9f7b6a2
#
_entry.id   2220291635bcc9b5f024dab2d9f7b6a2
#
_cell.length_a   1.000
_cell.length_b   1.000
_cell.length_c   1.000
_cell.angle_alpha   90.00
_cell.angle_beta   90.00
_cell.angle_gamma   90.00
#
_symmetry.space_group_name_H-M   'P 1'
#
loop_
_entity.id
_entity.type
_entity.pdbx_description
1 polymer ?
#
loop_
_entity_poly.entity_id
_entity_poly.type
_entity_poly.pdbx_seq_one_letter_code
_entity_poly.pdbx_strand_id
1 'polypeptide(L)'
;MNSVTLGIDLGKRWFHVVGCDAAGKVVLREKLGRNQLLQLMAQHPPCLVGIETCCGSQYLARKFQGFGHDVKLLPAQYVKPFVKSQKNDFNDAQAITEAVRLPTMRFVPLKSEEQMDVQALHRARERMLQQRLALTNQIRGLLLDRGIEIAQGFYALRTVLPALLEKEDSGLTPMMRDLGRMLLDMWNRTETTIEQMNDRLKCLSRESDLCRRLQTIPGVGVLLSTAIVSAVGNASTFRRARDLAAWVGLVPQQHTTGGKPRLLGITKRGNSYLRRLFVQGARALWVWKDKHPNDPIQHWLIQLAERRHAHIAVCALANKLVRIAWAVMRSGAEFNLNYRTGIAADR
;
A
#
# COMPACT_ATOMS: atom_id res chain seq x y z
N MET A 1 31.25 -19.46 19.25
CA MET A 1 31.24 -18.94 17.85
C MET A 1 30.78 -17.49 17.89
N ASN A 2 31.58 -16.55 17.42
CA ASN A 2 31.17 -15.14 17.38
C ASN A 2 29.96 -15.01 16.46
N SER A 3 28.81 -14.60 16.97
CA SER A 3 27.62 -14.42 16.16
C SER A 3 27.84 -13.23 15.19
N VAL A 4 27.90 -13.53 13.92
CA VAL A 4 28.03 -12.52 12.87
C VAL A 4 26.64 -12.00 12.51
N THR A 5 26.52 -10.70 12.32
CA THR A 5 25.30 -10.09 11.75
C THR A 5 25.62 -9.62 10.34
N LEU A 6 24.81 -10.00 9.36
CA LEU A 6 24.99 -9.62 7.97
C LEU A 6 24.01 -8.51 7.57
N GLY A 7 24.50 -7.47 6.93
CA GLY A 7 23.69 -6.47 6.22
C GLY A 7 23.93 -6.60 4.72
N ILE A 8 22.83 -6.65 3.97
CA ILE A 8 22.89 -6.85 2.53
C ILE A 8 22.17 -5.72 1.82
N ASP A 9 22.92 -4.93 1.05
CA ASP A 9 22.36 -3.98 0.10
C ASP A 9 22.11 -4.66 -1.26
N LEU A 10 20.88 -4.50 -1.78
CA LEU A 10 20.42 -5.19 -2.97
C LEU A 10 20.48 -4.30 -4.21
N GLY A 11 21.50 -4.47 -5.03
CA GLY A 11 21.52 -3.89 -6.36
C GLY A 11 20.83 -4.77 -7.42
N LYS A 12 20.73 -4.29 -8.65
CA LYS A 12 20.14 -5.06 -9.77
C LYS A 12 21.00 -6.26 -10.18
N ARG A 13 22.31 -6.09 -10.23
CA ARG A 13 23.29 -7.09 -10.68
C ARG A 13 24.26 -7.49 -9.56
N TRP A 14 24.61 -6.55 -8.70
CA TRP A 14 25.59 -6.70 -7.64
C TRP A 14 24.94 -6.49 -6.29
N PHE A 15 25.39 -7.28 -5.34
CA PHE A 15 24.93 -7.26 -3.95
C PHE A 15 26.12 -6.96 -3.06
N HIS A 16 26.00 -5.98 -2.18
CA HIS A 16 27.04 -5.64 -1.22
C HIS A 16 26.68 -6.26 0.12
N VAL A 17 27.60 -7.07 0.64
CA VAL A 17 27.42 -7.78 1.92
C VAL A 17 28.48 -7.27 2.89
N VAL A 18 28.01 -6.83 4.05
CA VAL A 18 28.88 -6.47 5.18
C VAL A 18 28.47 -7.32 6.38
N GLY A 19 29.46 -8.01 6.96
CA GLY A 19 29.30 -8.80 8.18
C GLY A 19 30.04 -8.14 9.33
N CYS A 20 29.36 -8.01 10.47
CA CYS A 20 29.96 -7.49 11.70
C CYS A 20 29.87 -8.53 12.82
N ASP A 21 30.90 -8.62 13.63
CA ASP A 21 30.91 -9.41 14.85
C ASP A 21 30.03 -8.78 15.96
N ALA A 22 29.98 -9.41 17.14
CA ALA A 22 29.21 -8.93 18.28
C ALA A 22 29.64 -7.53 18.74
N ALA A 23 30.94 -7.19 18.59
CA ALA A 23 31.49 -5.87 18.93
C ALA A 23 31.21 -4.79 17.87
N GLY A 24 30.65 -5.17 16.72
CA GLY A 24 30.39 -4.25 15.61
C GLY A 24 31.57 -4.06 14.66
N LYS A 25 32.67 -4.81 14.84
CA LYS A 25 33.82 -4.79 13.93
C LYS A 25 33.47 -5.52 12.63
N VAL A 26 33.79 -4.92 11.49
CA VAL A 26 33.60 -5.52 10.17
C VAL A 26 34.56 -6.73 10.02
N VAL A 27 33.98 -7.89 9.77
CA VAL A 27 34.70 -9.17 9.59
C VAL A 27 34.49 -9.77 8.20
N LEU A 28 33.49 -9.29 7.46
CA LEU A 28 33.19 -9.69 6.07
C LEU A 28 32.82 -8.46 5.26
N ARG A 29 33.36 -8.36 4.04
CA ARG A 29 33.03 -7.29 3.10
C ARG A 29 33.18 -7.81 1.66
N GLU A 30 32.04 -8.10 1.03
CA GLU A 30 31.99 -8.76 -0.26
C GLU A 30 31.06 -8.04 -1.24
N LYS A 31 31.44 -8.02 -2.52
CA LYS A 31 30.61 -7.62 -3.64
C LYS A 31 30.33 -8.84 -4.51
N LEU A 32 29.10 -9.29 -4.55
CA LEU A 32 28.74 -10.60 -5.11
C LEU A 32 27.69 -10.47 -6.21
N GLY A 33 27.75 -11.36 -7.18
CA GLY A 33 26.65 -11.64 -8.10
C GLY A 33 25.58 -12.49 -7.41
N ARG A 34 24.41 -12.64 -8.04
CA ARG A 34 23.26 -13.36 -7.45
C ARG A 34 23.60 -14.81 -7.02
N ASN A 35 24.24 -15.57 -7.89
CA ASN A 35 24.56 -16.97 -7.58
C ASN A 35 25.61 -17.09 -6.47
N GLN A 36 26.61 -16.21 -6.47
CA GLN A 36 27.63 -16.14 -5.43
C GLN A 36 27.00 -15.76 -4.06
N LEU A 37 26.05 -14.81 -4.05
CA LEU A 37 25.33 -14.46 -2.82
C LEU A 37 24.53 -15.65 -2.28
N LEU A 38 23.79 -16.37 -3.14
CA LEU A 38 23.02 -17.55 -2.72
C LEU A 38 23.95 -18.65 -2.20
N GLN A 39 25.11 -18.87 -2.83
CA GLN A 39 26.11 -19.84 -2.39
C GLN A 39 26.73 -19.44 -1.05
N LEU A 40 27.13 -18.17 -0.88
CA LEU A 40 27.63 -17.66 0.40
C LEU A 40 26.61 -17.90 1.52
N MET A 41 25.35 -17.52 1.30
CA MET A 41 24.31 -17.66 2.31
C MET A 41 23.96 -19.13 2.61
N ALA A 42 24.04 -20.03 1.64
CA ALA A 42 23.81 -21.46 1.87
C ALA A 42 24.94 -22.13 2.69
N GLN A 43 26.18 -21.62 2.58
CA GLN A 43 27.35 -22.15 3.27
C GLN A 43 27.62 -21.46 4.62
N HIS A 44 27.12 -20.23 4.81
CA HIS A 44 27.35 -19.46 6.01
C HIS A 44 26.51 -20.04 7.18
N PRO A 45 27.07 -20.18 8.39
CA PRO A 45 26.29 -20.61 9.56
C PRO A 45 25.07 -19.71 9.81
N PRO A 46 23.96 -20.24 10.33
CA PRO A 46 22.76 -19.45 10.67
C PRO A 46 23.11 -18.20 11.44
N CYS A 47 22.65 -17.05 10.98
CA CYS A 47 22.94 -15.74 11.57
C CYS A 47 21.78 -14.76 11.35
N LEU A 48 21.84 -13.59 12.03
CA LEU A 48 20.94 -12.48 11.80
C LEU A 48 21.30 -11.77 10.48
N VAL A 49 20.32 -11.62 9.60
CA VAL A 49 20.49 -10.99 8.28
C VAL A 49 19.52 -9.81 8.14
N GLY A 50 20.07 -8.62 7.94
CA GLY A 50 19.31 -7.43 7.57
C GLY A 50 19.28 -7.22 6.06
N ILE A 51 18.12 -6.88 5.51
CA ILE A 51 17.96 -6.51 4.09
C ILE A 51 17.06 -5.28 4.01
N GLU A 52 17.46 -4.24 3.27
CA GLU A 52 16.57 -3.13 2.99
C GLU A 52 15.44 -3.54 2.03
N THR A 53 14.21 -3.09 2.31
CA THR A 53 13.04 -3.40 1.47
C THR A 53 13.09 -2.72 0.12
N CYS A 54 13.34 -3.49 -0.92
CA CYS A 54 13.35 -3.08 -2.32
C CYS A 54 12.83 -4.21 -3.22
N CYS A 55 12.91 -4.04 -4.54
CA CYS A 55 12.59 -5.10 -5.50
C CYS A 55 13.52 -6.30 -5.30
N GLY A 56 12.95 -7.51 -5.10
CA GLY A 56 13.70 -8.74 -4.88
C GLY A 56 13.99 -9.10 -3.42
N SER A 57 13.84 -8.14 -2.48
CA SER A 57 14.12 -8.38 -1.05
C SER A 57 13.26 -9.51 -0.46
N GLN A 58 11.98 -9.59 -0.82
CA GLN A 58 11.08 -10.65 -0.34
C GLN A 58 11.51 -12.04 -0.80
N TYR A 59 11.92 -12.17 -2.08
CA TYR A 59 12.42 -13.44 -2.62
C TYR A 59 13.69 -13.91 -1.90
N LEU A 60 14.69 -13.02 -1.78
CA LEU A 60 15.95 -13.36 -1.12
C LEU A 60 15.75 -13.65 0.37
N ALA A 61 14.90 -12.89 1.04
CA ALA A 61 14.59 -13.13 2.44
C ALA A 61 13.98 -14.53 2.67
N ARG A 62 13.02 -14.97 1.82
CA ARG A 62 12.48 -16.33 1.91
C ARG A 62 13.55 -17.39 1.65
N LYS A 63 14.43 -17.17 0.64
CA LYS A 63 15.52 -18.09 0.36
C LYS A 63 16.50 -18.22 1.53
N PHE A 64 16.88 -17.11 2.14
CA PHE A 64 17.82 -17.12 3.27
C PHE A 64 17.18 -17.71 4.54
N GLN A 65 15.87 -17.48 4.77
CA GLN A 65 15.15 -18.20 5.82
C GLN A 65 15.15 -19.72 5.57
N GLY A 66 15.01 -20.16 4.32
CA GLY A 66 15.12 -21.57 3.93
C GLY A 66 16.51 -22.17 4.20
N PHE A 67 17.56 -21.34 4.27
CA PHE A 67 18.92 -21.74 4.66
C PHE A 67 19.13 -21.69 6.18
N GLY A 68 18.11 -21.30 6.96
CA GLY A 68 18.15 -21.27 8.43
C GLY A 68 18.54 -19.93 9.04
N HIS A 69 18.68 -18.84 8.25
CA HIS A 69 19.01 -17.52 8.79
C HIS A 69 17.78 -16.81 9.38
N ASP A 70 18.02 -15.98 10.43
CA ASP A 70 17.01 -15.04 10.94
C ASP A 70 17.02 -13.76 10.09
N VAL A 71 16.12 -13.67 9.11
CA VAL A 71 16.10 -12.57 8.14
C VAL A 71 15.10 -11.50 8.55
N LYS A 72 15.56 -10.25 8.60
CA LYS A 72 14.77 -9.07 8.90
C LYS A 72 14.77 -8.10 7.71
N LEU A 73 13.58 -7.69 7.29
CA LEU A 73 13.41 -6.68 6.25
C LEU A 73 13.25 -5.30 6.88
N LEU A 74 14.11 -4.35 6.51
CA LEU A 74 14.13 -3.00 7.06
C LEU A 74 13.50 -1.99 6.09
N PRO A 75 12.62 -1.09 6.56
CA PRO A 75 12.16 0.02 5.73
C PRO A 75 13.31 1.01 5.46
N ALA A 76 13.50 1.42 4.20
CA ALA A 76 14.55 2.33 3.77
C ALA A 76 14.64 3.62 4.63
N GLN A 77 13.49 4.17 5.01
CA GLN A 77 13.44 5.38 5.86
C GLN A 77 14.08 5.21 7.25
N TYR A 78 14.20 3.98 7.75
CA TYR A 78 14.81 3.69 9.04
C TYR A 78 16.27 3.25 8.92
N VAL A 79 16.73 2.86 7.75
CA VAL A 79 18.14 2.59 7.46
C VAL A 79 18.93 3.88 7.20
N LYS A 80 18.32 4.80 6.45
CA LYS A 80 18.97 6.06 6.04
C LYS A 80 19.70 6.84 7.15
N PRO A 81 19.18 6.95 8.41
CA PRO A 81 19.89 7.65 9.48
C PRO A 81 21.21 7.02 9.92
N PHE A 82 21.46 5.75 9.57
CA PHE A 82 22.68 5.00 9.91
C PHE A 82 23.76 5.11 8.85
N VAL A 83 23.46 5.64 7.68
CA VAL A 83 24.44 5.87 6.61
C VAL A 83 25.39 6.98 7.04
N LYS A 84 26.64 6.61 7.32
CA LYS A 84 27.72 7.50 7.76
C LYS A 84 28.54 7.91 6.56
N SER A 85 28.47 9.10 6.07
CA SER A 85 29.27 9.62 4.96
C SER A 85 28.59 9.57 3.58
N GLN A 86 29.39 9.75 2.51
CA GLN A 86 28.90 9.79 1.14
C GLN A 86 28.27 8.47 0.70
N LYS A 87 27.36 8.54 -0.28
CA LYS A 87 26.67 7.37 -0.82
C LYS A 87 27.67 6.37 -1.40
N ASN A 88 27.67 5.17 -0.80
CA ASN A 88 28.46 4.03 -1.22
C ASN A 88 27.70 2.77 -0.80
N ASP A 89 27.52 1.84 -1.70
CA ASP A 89 26.74 0.62 -1.48
C ASP A 89 27.25 -0.22 -0.29
N PHE A 90 28.54 -0.20 0.02
CA PHE A 90 29.05 -0.83 1.23
C PHE A 90 28.69 -0.07 2.50
N ASN A 91 28.61 1.26 2.45
CA ASN A 91 28.14 2.04 3.58
C ASN A 91 26.65 1.79 3.84
N ASP A 92 25.87 1.61 2.78
CA ASP A 92 24.45 1.24 2.88
C ASP A 92 24.30 -0.17 3.49
N ALA A 93 25.11 -1.16 3.05
CA ALA A 93 25.14 -2.50 3.65
C ALA A 93 25.57 -2.47 5.13
N GLN A 94 26.55 -1.64 5.50
CA GLN A 94 26.98 -1.46 6.89
C GLN A 94 25.87 -0.80 7.73
N ALA A 95 25.22 0.22 7.21
CA ALA A 95 24.07 0.86 7.86
C ALA A 95 22.94 -0.13 8.14
N ILE A 96 22.66 -1.04 7.20
CA ILE A 96 21.69 -2.13 7.38
C ILE A 96 22.14 -3.07 8.53
N THR A 97 23.45 -3.41 8.60
CA THR A 97 24.01 -4.28 9.66
C THR A 97 23.86 -3.62 11.05
N GLU A 98 24.08 -2.32 11.15
CA GLU A 98 23.91 -1.57 12.39
C GLU A 98 22.43 -1.47 12.78
N ALA A 99 21.56 -1.12 11.80
CA ALA A 99 20.14 -0.90 12.02
C ALA A 99 19.39 -2.18 12.44
N VAL A 100 19.72 -3.34 11.86
CA VAL A 100 19.02 -4.62 12.16
C VAL A 100 19.19 -5.07 13.60
N ARG A 101 20.25 -4.66 14.27
CA ARG A 101 20.58 -5.02 15.66
C ARG A 101 19.81 -4.22 16.70
N LEU A 102 19.11 -3.15 16.31
CA LEU A 102 18.43 -2.28 17.25
C LEU A 102 17.13 -2.91 17.77
N PRO A 103 16.93 -3.00 19.09
CA PRO A 103 15.69 -3.54 19.66
C PRO A 103 14.44 -2.75 19.31
N THR A 104 14.61 -1.46 19.01
CA THR A 104 13.51 -0.54 18.65
C THR A 104 13.16 -0.54 17.16
N MET A 105 13.93 -1.27 16.33
CA MET A 105 13.72 -1.33 14.89
C MET A 105 12.39 -2.01 14.56
N ARG A 106 11.66 -1.40 13.64
CA ARG A 106 10.41 -1.95 13.10
C ARG A 106 10.67 -2.60 11.75
N PHE A 107 10.49 -3.88 11.70
CA PHE A 107 10.71 -4.67 10.50
C PHE A 107 9.45 -4.77 9.62
N VAL A 108 9.66 -4.93 8.32
CA VAL A 108 8.60 -5.26 7.39
C VAL A 108 8.36 -6.77 7.45
N PRO A 109 7.12 -7.22 7.60
CA PRO A 109 6.83 -8.65 7.61
C PRO A 109 7.17 -9.29 6.26
N LEU A 110 7.68 -10.51 6.34
CA LEU A 110 7.84 -11.35 5.15
C LEU A 110 6.46 -11.76 4.65
N LYS A 111 6.25 -11.65 3.35
CA LYS A 111 4.98 -11.96 2.69
C LYS A 111 5.03 -13.33 2.03
N SER A 112 3.91 -14.03 2.02
CA SER A 112 3.74 -15.20 1.18
C SER A 112 3.71 -14.83 -0.30
N GLU A 113 3.86 -15.80 -1.19
CA GLU A 113 3.77 -15.59 -2.64
C GLU A 113 2.37 -15.15 -3.02
N GLU A 114 1.34 -15.74 -2.44
CA GLU A 114 -0.08 -15.36 -2.66
C GLU A 114 -0.34 -13.89 -2.25
N GLN A 115 0.22 -13.45 -1.11
CA GLN A 115 0.13 -12.04 -0.71
C GLN A 115 0.80 -11.11 -1.72
N MET A 116 1.94 -11.53 -2.29
CA MET A 116 2.64 -10.75 -3.31
C MET A 116 1.86 -10.70 -4.62
N ASP A 117 1.25 -11.81 -5.03
CA ASP A 117 0.41 -11.90 -6.23
C ASP A 117 -0.81 -10.99 -6.15
N VAL A 118 -1.51 -11.01 -5.01
CA VAL A 118 -2.63 -10.09 -4.78
C VAL A 118 -2.17 -8.63 -4.80
N GLN A 119 -0.99 -8.31 -4.23
CA GLN A 119 -0.44 -6.96 -4.32
C GLN A 119 -0.04 -6.58 -5.76
N ALA A 120 0.50 -7.52 -6.54
CA ALA A 120 0.81 -7.30 -7.94
C ALA A 120 -0.47 -7.01 -8.75
N LEU A 121 -1.55 -7.76 -8.50
CA LEU A 121 -2.85 -7.54 -9.12
C LEU A 121 -3.40 -6.14 -8.78
N HIS A 122 -3.33 -5.70 -7.53
CA HIS A 122 -3.73 -4.34 -7.14
C HIS A 122 -2.90 -3.25 -7.83
N ARG A 123 -1.57 -3.45 -7.95
CA ARG A 123 -0.67 -2.50 -8.62
C ARG A 123 -0.95 -2.43 -10.12
N ALA A 124 -1.15 -3.58 -10.77
CA ALA A 124 -1.49 -3.65 -12.18
C ALA A 124 -2.83 -2.94 -12.45
N ARG A 125 -3.85 -3.22 -11.63
CA ARG A 125 -5.15 -2.55 -11.70
C ARG A 125 -5.04 -1.04 -11.54
N GLU A 126 -4.24 -0.55 -10.60
CA GLU A 126 -4.01 0.87 -10.39
C GLU A 126 -3.36 1.50 -11.62
N ARG A 127 -2.40 0.81 -12.24
CA ARG A 127 -1.78 1.27 -13.49
C ARG A 127 -2.79 1.36 -14.63
N MET A 128 -3.71 0.39 -14.77
CA MET A 128 -4.76 0.42 -15.79
C MET A 128 -5.75 1.58 -15.55
N LEU A 129 -6.11 1.87 -14.30
CA LEU A 129 -6.95 3.03 -13.97
C LEU A 129 -6.29 4.36 -14.37
N GLN A 130 -4.99 4.50 -14.15
CA GLN A 130 -4.24 5.68 -14.58
C GLN A 130 -4.17 5.79 -16.10
N GLN A 131 -3.97 4.68 -16.80
CA GLN A 131 -3.94 4.62 -18.26
C GLN A 131 -5.32 4.99 -18.85
N ARG A 132 -6.41 4.46 -18.30
CA ARG A 132 -7.77 4.83 -18.69
C ARG A 132 -8.01 6.32 -18.55
N LEU A 133 -7.61 6.91 -17.42
CA LEU A 133 -7.75 8.35 -17.19
C LEU A 133 -6.92 9.17 -18.20
N ALA A 134 -5.68 8.75 -18.46
CA ALA A 134 -4.82 9.43 -19.44
C ALA A 134 -5.41 9.37 -20.85
N LEU A 135 -5.88 8.20 -21.31
CA LEU A 135 -6.56 8.05 -22.60
C LEU A 135 -7.83 8.93 -22.68
N THR A 136 -8.63 8.93 -21.60
CA THR A 136 -9.84 9.76 -21.55
C THR A 136 -9.53 11.25 -21.74
N ASN A 137 -8.51 11.74 -21.05
CA ASN A 137 -8.10 13.14 -21.13
C ASN A 137 -7.48 13.46 -22.50
N GLN A 138 -6.69 12.56 -23.07
CA GLN A 138 -6.10 12.68 -24.39
C GLN A 138 -7.19 12.79 -25.48
N ILE A 139 -8.17 11.87 -25.47
CA ILE A 139 -9.28 11.88 -26.44
C ILE A 139 -10.05 13.20 -26.33
N ARG A 140 -10.39 13.64 -25.12
CA ARG A 140 -11.10 14.91 -24.91
C ARG A 140 -10.30 16.11 -25.41
N GLY A 141 -9.01 16.17 -25.14
CA GLY A 141 -8.15 17.26 -25.60
C GLY A 141 -8.12 17.35 -27.13
N LEU A 142 -7.89 16.19 -27.79
CA LEU A 142 -7.86 16.12 -29.25
C LEU A 142 -9.19 16.55 -29.95
N LEU A 143 -10.32 16.23 -29.30
CA LEU A 143 -11.64 16.62 -29.80
C LEU A 143 -11.94 18.10 -29.51
N LEU A 144 -11.55 18.60 -28.34
CA LEU A 144 -11.75 19.99 -27.95
C LEU A 144 -10.99 20.95 -28.87
N ASP A 145 -9.79 20.58 -29.33
CA ASP A 145 -9.04 21.35 -30.37
C ASP A 145 -9.78 21.47 -31.71
N ARG A 146 -10.88 20.73 -31.87
CA ARG A 146 -11.77 20.77 -33.05
C ARG A 146 -13.15 21.32 -32.70
N GLY A 147 -13.29 21.94 -31.53
CA GLY A 147 -14.56 22.50 -31.07
C GLY A 147 -15.59 21.43 -30.61
N ILE A 148 -15.18 20.17 -30.47
CA ILE A 148 -16.06 19.08 -30.04
C ILE A 148 -15.85 18.82 -28.53
N GLU A 149 -16.85 19.19 -27.74
CA GLU A 149 -16.85 19.00 -26.31
C GLU A 149 -17.55 17.69 -25.90
N ILE A 150 -16.89 16.86 -25.11
CA ILE A 150 -17.49 15.70 -24.45
C ILE A 150 -17.56 15.96 -22.95
N ALA A 151 -18.76 15.84 -22.38
CA ALA A 151 -19.01 16.02 -20.95
C ALA A 151 -18.11 15.15 -20.06
N GLN A 152 -17.90 15.57 -18.80
CA GLN A 152 -17.09 14.83 -17.84
C GLN A 152 -17.70 13.47 -17.51
N GLY A 153 -16.84 12.52 -17.15
CA GLY A 153 -17.21 11.13 -16.79
C GLY A 153 -16.93 10.12 -17.92
N PHE A 154 -16.67 8.90 -17.52
CA PHE A 154 -16.35 7.82 -18.48
C PHE A 154 -17.56 7.42 -19.33
N TYR A 155 -18.78 7.54 -18.77
CA TYR A 155 -20.02 7.22 -19.46
C TYR A 155 -20.23 8.11 -20.69
N ALA A 156 -20.03 9.42 -20.56
CA ALA A 156 -20.18 10.37 -21.69
C ALA A 156 -19.20 10.03 -22.83
N LEU A 157 -17.95 9.70 -22.52
CA LEU A 157 -16.98 9.29 -23.54
C LEU A 157 -17.42 7.99 -24.24
N ARG A 158 -17.83 6.99 -23.48
CA ARG A 158 -18.25 5.67 -23.98
C ARG A 158 -19.45 5.74 -24.92
N THR A 159 -20.35 6.71 -24.69
CA THR A 159 -21.58 6.86 -25.48
C THR A 159 -21.39 7.75 -26.68
N VAL A 160 -20.72 8.90 -26.48
CA VAL A 160 -20.61 9.94 -27.50
C VAL A 160 -19.54 9.62 -28.54
N LEU A 161 -18.37 9.10 -28.11
CA LEU A 161 -17.26 8.92 -29.04
C LEU A 161 -17.55 7.94 -30.19
N PRO A 162 -18.14 6.74 -29.98
CA PRO A 162 -18.48 5.83 -31.07
C PRO A 162 -19.41 6.50 -32.09
N ALA A 163 -20.49 7.13 -31.63
CA ALA A 163 -21.44 7.82 -32.49
C ALA A 163 -20.81 8.98 -33.31
N LEU A 164 -19.88 9.72 -32.68
CA LEU A 164 -19.14 10.79 -33.33
C LEU A 164 -18.21 10.26 -34.45
N LEU A 165 -17.57 9.11 -34.23
CA LEU A 165 -16.66 8.50 -35.21
C LEU A 165 -17.39 7.90 -36.42
N GLU A 166 -18.66 7.48 -36.26
CA GLU A 166 -19.49 6.96 -37.36
C GLU A 166 -20.13 8.07 -38.17
N LYS A 167 -20.33 9.25 -37.59
CA LYS A 167 -21.01 10.38 -38.28
C LYS A 167 -20.08 10.99 -39.34
N GLU A 168 -20.48 10.96 -40.62
CA GLU A 168 -19.69 11.52 -41.74
C GLU A 168 -19.44 13.02 -41.57
N ASP A 169 -20.45 13.75 -41.15
CA ASP A 169 -20.44 15.22 -40.99
C ASP A 169 -20.10 15.63 -39.55
N SER A 170 -19.10 14.97 -38.95
CA SER A 170 -18.68 15.22 -37.57
C SER A 170 -17.59 16.30 -37.43
N GLY A 171 -17.14 16.91 -38.54
CA GLY A 171 -16.01 17.84 -38.52
C GLY A 171 -14.65 17.18 -38.31
N LEU A 172 -14.57 15.85 -38.25
CA LEU A 172 -13.33 15.10 -38.11
C LEU A 172 -12.74 14.75 -39.49
N THR A 173 -11.45 15.02 -39.69
CA THR A 173 -10.72 14.53 -40.86
C THR A 173 -10.66 12.99 -40.84
N PRO A 174 -10.47 12.32 -42.01
CA PRO A 174 -10.30 10.87 -42.06
C PRO A 174 -9.20 10.36 -41.10
N MET A 175 -8.04 11.02 -41.10
CA MET A 175 -6.93 10.70 -40.20
C MET A 175 -7.32 10.79 -38.72
N MET A 176 -8.08 11.84 -38.35
CA MET A 176 -8.51 12.01 -36.96
C MET A 176 -9.57 10.98 -36.54
N ARG A 177 -10.42 10.59 -37.47
CA ARG A 177 -11.42 9.53 -37.27
C ARG A 177 -10.74 8.16 -37.03
N ASP A 178 -9.72 7.85 -37.83
CA ASP A 178 -8.96 6.63 -37.69
C ASP A 178 -8.18 6.61 -36.35
N LEU A 179 -7.53 7.72 -36.01
CA LEU A 179 -6.88 7.87 -34.69
C LEU A 179 -7.89 7.73 -33.55
N GLY A 180 -9.07 8.33 -33.68
CA GLY A 180 -10.14 8.22 -32.69
C GLY A 180 -10.61 6.78 -32.50
N ARG A 181 -10.73 5.97 -33.56
CA ARG A 181 -11.04 4.54 -33.48
C ARG A 181 -9.95 3.75 -32.75
N MET A 182 -8.67 4.02 -33.08
CA MET A 182 -7.54 3.39 -32.38
C MET A 182 -7.53 3.70 -30.87
N LEU A 183 -7.76 4.96 -30.50
CA LEU A 183 -7.80 5.38 -29.09
C LEU A 183 -9.01 4.79 -28.36
N LEU A 184 -10.17 4.69 -29.01
CA LEU A 184 -11.36 4.05 -28.47
C LEU A 184 -11.12 2.56 -28.21
N ASP A 185 -10.49 1.86 -29.14
CA ASP A 185 -10.13 0.44 -28.96
C ASP A 185 -9.18 0.26 -27.78
N MET A 186 -8.13 1.08 -27.66
CA MET A 186 -7.23 1.05 -26.51
C MET A 186 -7.97 1.32 -25.19
N TRP A 187 -8.91 2.26 -25.19
CA TRP A 187 -9.71 2.57 -24.02
C TRP A 187 -10.61 1.40 -23.62
N ASN A 188 -11.31 0.77 -24.58
CA ASN A 188 -12.18 -0.39 -24.38
C ASN A 188 -11.39 -1.59 -23.84
N ARG A 189 -10.22 -1.91 -24.42
CA ARG A 189 -9.33 -2.96 -23.93
C ARG A 189 -8.87 -2.70 -22.49
N THR A 190 -8.56 -1.45 -22.17
CA THR A 190 -8.16 -1.06 -20.81
C THR A 190 -9.30 -1.27 -19.82
N GLU A 191 -10.54 -0.90 -20.19
CA GLU A 191 -11.72 -1.09 -19.35
C GLU A 191 -12.01 -2.58 -19.11
N THR A 192 -12.01 -3.41 -20.15
CA THR A 192 -12.16 -4.87 -20.05
C THR A 192 -11.10 -5.47 -19.12
N THR A 193 -9.85 -5.02 -19.24
CA THR A 193 -8.77 -5.50 -18.36
C THR A 193 -9.00 -5.12 -16.89
N ILE A 194 -9.49 -3.90 -16.62
CA ILE A 194 -9.86 -3.45 -15.27
C ILE A 194 -10.99 -4.32 -14.70
N GLU A 195 -12.02 -4.63 -15.50
CA GLU A 195 -13.14 -5.49 -15.10
C GLU A 195 -12.65 -6.89 -14.74
N GLN A 196 -11.83 -7.52 -15.58
CA GLN A 196 -11.24 -8.83 -15.30
C GLN A 196 -10.43 -8.84 -13.99
N MET A 197 -9.63 -7.78 -13.75
CA MET A 197 -8.89 -7.66 -12.48
C MET A 197 -9.82 -7.48 -11.28
N ASN A 198 -10.92 -6.73 -11.43
CA ASN A 198 -11.94 -6.58 -10.38
C ASN A 198 -12.60 -7.93 -10.04
N ASP A 199 -12.97 -8.71 -11.06
CA ASP A 199 -13.59 -10.02 -10.87
C ASP A 199 -12.62 -11.01 -10.20
N ARG A 200 -11.34 -10.96 -10.58
CA ARG A 200 -10.32 -11.78 -9.91
C ARG A 200 -10.18 -11.41 -8.42
N LEU A 201 -10.13 -10.11 -8.09
CA LEU A 201 -10.11 -9.66 -6.70
C LEU A 201 -11.38 -10.06 -5.94
N LYS A 202 -12.54 -10.04 -6.59
CA LYS A 202 -13.82 -10.48 -6.02
C LYS A 202 -13.81 -11.99 -5.70
N CYS A 203 -13.28 -12.83 -6.59
CA CYS A 203 -13.10 -14.27 -6.32
C CYS A 203 -12.17 -14.47 -5.12
N LEU A 204 -10.97 -13.88 -5.13
CA LEU A 204 -10.01 -14.00 -4.03
C LEU A 204 -10.59 -13.52 -2.68
N SER A 205 -11.44 -12.48 -2.71
CA SER A 205 -12.08 -12.00 -1.48
C SER A 205 -13.10 -12.99 -0.91
N ARG A 206 -13.77 -13.78 -1.76
CA ARG A 206 -14.73 -14.81 -1.34
C ARG A 206 -14.03 -16.06 -0.79
N GLU A 207 -12.88 -16.40 -1.34
CA GLU A 207 -12.06 -17.53 -0.91
C GLU A 207 -11.38 -17.26 0.45
N SER A 208 -11.09 -16.01 0.76
CA SER A 208 -10.44 -15.61 2.01
C SER A 208 -11.44 -15.31 3.12
N ASP A 209 -11.44 -16.14 4.17
CA ASP A 209 -12.25 -15.94 5.36
C ASP A 209 -11.98 -14.59 6.04
N LEU A 210 -10.73 -14.19 6.11
CA LEU A 210 -10.34 -12.89 6.66
C LEU A 210 -10.89 -11.71 5.84
N CYS A 211 -10.92 -11.84 4.49
CA CYS A 211 -11.53 -10.82 3.64
C CYS A 211 -13.05 -10.75 3.84
N ARG A 212 -13.73 -11.90 3.99
CA ARG A 212 -15.17 -11.93 4.27
C ARG A 212 -15.50 -11.22 5.57
N ARG A 213 -14.76 -11.54 6.65
CA ARG A 213 -14.94 -10.85 7.95
C ARG A 213 -14.69 -9.35 7.87
N LEU A 214 -13.66 -8.92 7.16
CA LEU A 214 -13.39 -7.50 6.96
C LEU A 214 -14.51 -6.79 6.19
N GLN A 215 -15.18 -7.47 5.25
CA GLN A 215 -16.29 -6.91 4.48
C GLN A 215 -17.57 -6.74 5.30
N THR A 216 -17.66 -7.28 6.51
CA THR A 216 -18.75 -6.97 7.46
C THR A 216 -18.64 -5.56 8.03
N ILE A 217 -17.45 -4.92 7.93
CA ILE A 217 -17.23 -3.54 8.38
C ILE A 217 -17.84 -2.57 7.36
N PRO A 218 -18.76 -1.69 7.73
CA PRO A 218 -19.26 -0.64 6.84
C PRO A 218 -18.14 0.17 6.20
N GLY A 219 -18.20 0.38 4.88
CA GLY A 219 -17.16 1.08 4.11
C GLY A 219 -15.93 0.24 3.73
N VAL A 220 -15.89 -1.04 4.12
CA VAL A 220 -14.83 -1.98 3.70
C VAL A 220 -15.38 -2.95 2.67
N GLY A 221 -15.07 -2.72 1.40
CA GLY A 221 -15.44 -3.60 0.29
C GLY A 221 -14.29 -4.52 -0.15
N VAL A 222 -14.53 -5.21 -1.28
CA VAL A 222 -13.58 -6.16 -1.90
C VAL A 222 -12.16 -5.58 -2.05
N LEU A 223 -12.05 -4.38 -2.61
CA LEU A 223 -10.74 -3.77 -2.87
C LEU A 223 -9.97 -3.47 -1.58
N LEU A 224 -10.65 -2.97 -0.56
CA LEU A 224 -9.98 -2.63 0.69
C LEU A 224 -9.62 -3.87 1.49
N SER A 225 -10.52 -4.88 1.57
CA SER A 225 -10.27 -6.12 2.30
C SER A 225 -9.10 -6.91 1.69
N THR A 226 -9.07 -7.10 0.38
CA THR A 226 -7.97 -7.81 -0.31
C THR A 226 -6.65 -7.04 -0.24
N ALA A 227 -6.69 -5.70 -0.35
CA ALA A 227 -5.50 -4.88 -0.26
C ALA A 227 -4.87 -4.90 1.14
N ILE A 228 -5.66 -4.82 2.21
CA ILE A 228 -5.11 -4.82 3.57
C ILE A 228 -4.59 -6.21 3.96
N VAL A 229 -5.32 -7.28 3.63
CA VAL A 229 -4.87 -8.66 3.91
C VAL A 229 -3.56 -8.97 3.18
N SER A 230 -3.44 -8.61 1.90
CA SER A 230 -2.19 -8.80 1.17
C SER A 230 -1.04 -7.96 1.71
N ALA A 231 -1.32 -6.82 2.31
CA ALA A 231 -0.28 -5.93 2.83
C ALA A 231 0.24 -6.33 4.21
N VAL A 232 -0.64 -6.78 5.12
CA VAL A 232 -0.30 -6.97 6.53
C VAL A 232 -0.73 -8.34 7.11
N GLY A 233 -1.28 -9.23 6.28
CA GLY A 233 -1.77 -10.53 6.72
C GLY A 233 -2.87 -10.39 7.78
N ASN A 234 -2.68 -11.06 8.91
CA ASN A 234 -3.57 -11.01 10.07
C ASN A 234 -3.23 -9.85 11.04
N ALA A 235 -2.42 -8.90 10.61
CA ALA A 235 -1.94 -7.75 11.39
C ALA A 235 -1.20 -8.11 12.70
N SER A 236 -0.64 -9.32 12.83
CA SER A 236 0.08 -9.78 14.04
C SER A 236 1.32 -8.93 14.37
N THR A 237 1.92 -8.30 13.37
CA THR A 237 3.08 -7.42 13.53
C THR A 237 2.74 -6.08 14.19
N PHE A 238 1.46 -5.73 14.31
CA PHE A 238 1.02 -4.50 14.96
C PHE A 238 0.48 -4.81 16.35
N ARG A 239 1.18 -4.35 17.38
CA ARG A 239 0.81 -4.60 18.78
C ARG A 239 -0.54 -3.95 19.13
N ARG A 240 -0.83 -2.78 18.58
CA ARG A 240 -2.05 -1.99 18.86
C ARG A 240 -2.67 -1.47 17.56
N ALA A 241 -3.98 -1.26 17.57
CA ALA A 241 -4.73 -0.72 16.45
C ALA A 241 -4.18 0.65 15.94
N ARG A 242 -3.70 1.49 16.86
CA ARG A 242 -3.08 2.78 16.53
C ARG A 242 -1.76 2.64 15.77
N ASP A 243 -1.04 1.53 15.94
CA ASP A 243 0.22 1.31 15.23
C ASP A 243 -0.04 1.00 13.75
N LEU A 244 -1.10 0.25 13.43
CA LEU A 244 -1.56 0.07 12.05
C LEU A 244 -2.05 1.39 11.44
N ALA A 245 -2.81 2.21 12.19
CA ALA A 245 -3.28 3.51 11.72
C ALA A 245 -2.09 4.48 11.44
N ALA A 246 -1.05 4.45 12.26
CA ALA A 246 0.18 5.18 12.03
C ALA A 246 0.94 4.66 10.80
N TRP A 247 0.99 3.34 10.60
CA TRP A 247 1.62 2.71 9.44
C TRP A 247 0.89 3.04 8.13
N VAL A 248 -0.45 3.18 8.16
CA VAL A 248 -1.24 3.66 7.01
C VAL A 248 -1.05 5.18 6.80
N GLY A 249 -0.62 5.92 7.83
CA GLY A 249 -0.40 7.36 7.78
C GLY A 249 -1.67 8.19 7.96
N LEU A 250 -2.65 7.68 8.71
CA LEU A 250 -3.91 8.35 9.03
C LEU A 250 -3.93 8.98 10.43
N VAL A 251 -2.80 8.92 11.17
CA VAL A 251 -2.66 9.61 12.46
C VAL A 251 -2.26 11.07 12.24
N PRO A 252 -2.62 11.98 13.15
CA PRO A 252 -2.17 13.36 13.09
C PRO A 252 -0.64 13.46 13.15
N GLN A 253 -0.08 14.39 12.39
CA GLN A 253 1.29 14.83 12.54
C GLN A 253 1.39 15.68 13.80
N GLN A 254 2.41 15.46 14.61
CA GLN A 254 2.64 16.21 15.84
C GLN A 254 3.94 17.00 15.73
N HIS A 255 3.85 18.28 16.09
CA HIS A 255 4.98 19.14 16.36
C HIS A 255 4.89 19.59 17.82
N THR A 256 5.89 19.28 18.61
CA THR A 256 5.95 19.66 20.02
C THR A 256 7.20 20.48 20.25
N THR A 257 7.03 21.71 20.74
CA THR A 257 8.12 22.60 21.11
C THR A 257 7.82 23.11 22.51
N GLY A 258 8.80 23.04 23.42
CA GLY A 258 8.64 23.52 24.81
C GLY A 258 7.48 22.85 25.56
N GLY A 259 7.24 21.55 25.34
CA GLY A 259 6.17 20.80 26.02
C GLY A 259 4.75 21.08 25.50
N LYS A 260 4.56 21.99 24.54
CA LYS A 260 3.24 22.32 23.96
C LYS A 260 2.99 21.51 22.68
N PRO A 261 2.10 20.48 22.71
CA PRO A 261 1.81 19.68 21.53
C PRO A 261 0.93 20.46 20.53
N ARG A 262 1.38 20.54 19.28
CA ARG A 262 0.57 21.05 18.17
C ARG A 262 0.27 19.92 17.20
N LEU A 263 -1.02 19.56 17.07
CA LEU A 263 -1.47 18.57 16.10
C LEU A 263 -1.76 19.24 14.75
N LEU A 264 -1.24 18.64 13.69
CA LEU A 264 -1.42 19.08 12.30
C LEU A 264 -2.32 18.07 11.55
N GLY A 265 -2.39 18.16 10.23
CA GLY A 265 -3.06 17.18 9.38
C GLY A 265 -2.46 15.77 9.51
N ILE A 266 -3.04 14.80 8.80
CA ILE A 266 -2.55 13.41 8.83
C ILE A 266 -1.10 13.33 8.31
N THR A 267 -0.32 12.38 8.85
CA THR A 267 1.12 12.25 8.53
C THR A 267 1.39 11.95 7.06
N LYS A 268 0.46 11.28 6.38
CA LYS A 268 0.60 10.78 4.99
C LYS A 268 1.82 9.86 4.79
N ARG A 269 2.53 9.47 5.85
CA ARG A 269 3.61 8.48 5.82
C ARG A 269 3.04 7.08 5.63
N GLY A 270 3.84 6.17 5.09
CA GLY A 270 3.46 4.77 4.92
C GLY A 270 2.64 4.49 3.66
N ASN A 271 1.75 3.48 3.71
CA ASN A 271 1.07 2.95 2.52
C ASN A 271 -0.01 3.89 1.97
N SER A 272 0.34 4.62 0.89
CA SER A 272 -0.56 5.59 0.25
C SER A 272 -1.78 4.93 -0.43
N TYR A 273 -1.64 3.71 -0.95
CA TYR A 273 -2.73 2.98 -1.60
C TYR A 273 -3.80 2.60 -0.58
N LEU A 274 -3.42 1.96 0.53
CA LEU A 274 -4.36 1.62 1.61
C LEU A 274 -5.00 2.86 2.22
N ARG A 275 -4.22 3.91 2.47
CA ARG A 275 -4.77 5.18 2.98
C ARG A 275 -5.87 5.72 2.07
N ARG A 276 -5.66 5.73 0.75
CA ARG A 276 -6.66 6.17 -0.23
C ARG A 276 -7.91 5.29 -0.18
N LEU A 277 -7.77 3.96 -0.11
CA LEU A 277 -8.91 3.05 -0.03
C LEU A 277 -9.71 3.24 1.26
N PHE A 278 -9.06 3.40 2.42
CA PHE A 278 -9.75 3.72 3.68
C PHE A 278 -10.47 5.07 3.64
N VAL A 279 -9.86 6.09 3.04
CA VAL A 279 -10.50 7.40 2.85
C VAL A 279 -11.71 7.30 1.91
N GLN A 280 -11.63 6.48 0.85
CA GLN A 280 -12.78 6.25 -0.04
C GLN A 280 -13.91 5.49 0.66
N GLY A 281 -13.60 4.46 1.46
CA GLY A 281 -14.60 3.79 2.30
C GLY A 281 -15.26 4.74 3.30
N ALA A 282 -14.47 5.60 3.93
CA ALA A 282 -15.01 6.64 4.81
C ALA A 282 -15.88 7.68 4.07
N ARG A 283 -15.51 8.06 2.85
CA ARG A 283 -16.32 8.95 2.00
C ARG A 283 -17.64 8.32 1.60
N ALA A 284 -17.67 7.04 1.28
CA ALA A 284 -18.92 6.34 1.01
C ALA A 284 -19.88 6.41 2.21
N LEU A 285 -19.37 6.17 3.41
CA LEU A 285 -20.18 6.33 4.64
C LEU A 285 -20.58 7.77 4.90
N TRP A 286 -19.73 8.75 4.58
CA TRP A 286 -20.07 10.17 4.71
C TRP A 286 -21.26 10.56 3.85
N VAL A 287 -21.34 10.10 2.60
CA VAL A 287 -22.45 10.39 1.66
C VAL A 287 -23.78 9.83 2.19
N TRP A 288 -23.72 8.72 2.91
CA TRP A 288 -24.89 8.01 3.44
C TRP A 288 -25.15 8.27 4.92
N LYS A 289 -24.44 9.20 5.57
CA LYS A 289 -24.47 9.41 7.03
C LYS A 289 -25.88 9.67 7.61
N ASP A 290 -26.75 10.33 6.83
CA ASP A 290 -28.09 10.71 7.28
C ASP A 290 -29.13 9.60 7.07
N LYS A 291 -28.78 8.52 6.31
CA LYS A 291 -29.72 7.43 6.02
C LYS A 291 -29.89 6.41 7.14
N HIS A 292 -28.90 6.28 8.01
CA HIS A 292 -28.91 5.33 9.12
C HIS A 292 -28.41 6.00 10.41
N PRO A 293 -29.12 7.02 10.94
CA PRO A 293 -28.66 7.81 12.07
C PRO A 293 -28.47 6.99 13.37
N ASN A 294 -29.17 5.85 13.47
CA ASN A 294 -29.06 4.93 14.61
C ASN A 294 -27.81 4.02 14.57
N ASP A 295 -27.08 3.98 13.46
CA ASP A 295 -25.78 3.27 13.37
C ASP A 295 -24.76 4.03 14.23
N PRO A 296 -24.08 3.38 15.19
CA PRO A 296 -23.12 4.02 16.08
C PRO A 296 -21.96 4.73 15.37
N ILE A 297 -21.55 4.23 14.20
CA ILE A 297 -20.50 4.87 13.39
C ILE A 297 -21.05 6.13 12.74
N GLN A 298 -22.27 6.07 12.19
CA GLN A 298 -22.89 7.20 11.52
C GLN A 298 -23.31 8.26 12.53
N HIS A 299 -23.87 7.87 13.68
CA HIS A 299 -24.18 8.80 14.77
C HIS A 299 -22.93 9.56 15.23
N TRP A 300 -21.81 8.86 15.48
CA TRP A 300 -20.54 9.49 15.81
C TRP A 300 -20.06 10.44 14.69
N LEU A 301 -20.27 10.06 13.42
CA LEU A 301 -19.86 10.86 12.26
C LEU A 301 -20.69 12.15 12.15
N ILE A 302 -22.01 12.09 12.39
CA ILE A 302 -22.91 13.26 12.42
C ILE A 302 -22.45 14.23 13.50
N GLN A 303 -22.25 13.77 14.72
CA GLN A 303 -21.76 14.61 15.83
C GLN A 303 -20.40 15.26 15.54
N LEU A 304 -19.52 14.56 14.80
CA LEU A 304 -18.23 15.12 14.41
C LEU A 304 -18.39 16.18 13.31
N ALA A 305 -19.35 15.98 12.39
CA ALA A 305 -19.65 16.88 11.28
C ALA A 305 -20.15 18.25 11.73
N GLU A 306 -20.86 18.32 12.86
CA GLU A 306 -21.36 19.58 13.45
C GLU A 306 -20.24 20.55 13.85
N ARG A 307 -19.07 20.02 14.21
CA ARG A 307 -17.95 20.81 14.79
C ARG A 307 -16.66 20.76 13.98
N ARG A 308 -16.61 19.98 12.89
CA ARG A 308 -15.41 19.83 12.06
C ARG A 308 -15.78 19.79 10.59
N HIS A 309 -14.92 20.38 9.77
CA HIS A 309 -15.06 20.33 8.31
C HIS A 309 -15.11 18.89 7.78
N ALA A 310 -15.91 18.63 6.74
CA ALA A 310 -16.16 17.32 6.13
C ALA A 310 -14.88 16.49 5.89
N HIS A 311 -13.82 17.10 5.34
CA HIS A 311 -12.57 16.39 5.07
C HIS A 311 -11.87 15.92 6.35
N ILE A 312 -11.98 16.67 7.45
CA ILE A 312 -11.42 16.26 8.75
C ILE A 312 -12.21 15.08 9.29
N ALA A 313 -13.56 15.14 9.23
CA ALA A 313 -14.44 14.08 9.68
C ALA A 313 -14.21 12.77 8.88
N VAL A 314 -14.09 12.85 7.56
CA VAL A 314 -13.77 11.71 6.70
C VAL A 314 -12.39 11.10 7.05
N CYS A 315 -11.36 11.91 7.27
CA CYS A 315 -10.04 11.40 7.67
C CYS A 315 -10.07 10.74 9.07
N ALA A 316 -10.83 11.30 10.01
CA ALA A 316 -11.02 10.73 11.34
C ALA A 316 -11.77 9.39 11.26
N LEU A 317 -12.82 9.31 10.42
CA LEU A 317 -13.52 8.05 10.16
C LEU A 317 -12.61 7.02 9.50
N ALA A 318 -11.80 7.40 8.51
CA ALA A 318 -10.82 6.51 7.90
C ALA A 318 -9.84 5.93 8.94
N ASN A 319 -9.35 6.74 9.87
CA ASN A 319 -8.52 6.26 11.00
C ASN A 319 -9.30 5.26 11.87
N LYS A 320 -10.56 5.56 12.20
CA LYS A 320 -11.43 4.65 12.98
C LYS A 320 -11.63 3.32 12.26
N LEU A 321 -11.89 3.34 10.93
CA LEU A 321 -12.03 2.13 10.12
C LEU A 321 -10.75 1.26 10.11
N VAL A 322 -9.55 1.86 10.03
CA VAL A 322 -8.28 1.11 10.16
C VAL A 322 -8.21 0.40 11.51
N ARG A 323 -8.59 1.07 12.58
CA ARG A 323 -8.55 0.49 13.93
C ARG A 323 -9.57 -0.63 14.12
N ILE A 324 -10.75 -0.50 13.55
CA ILE A 324 -11.78 -1.55 13.51
C ILE A 324 -11.26 -2.74 12.68
N ALA A 325 -10.70 -2.49 11.49
CA ALA A 325 -10.13 -3.53 10.65
C ALA A 325 -9.02 -4.31 11.38
N TRP A 326 -8.15 -3.62 12.12
CA TRP A 326 -7.15 -4.28 12.98
C TRP A 326 -7.80 -5.19 14.01
N ALA A 327 -8.85 -4.74 14.69
CA ALA A 327 -9.55 -5.53 15.71
C ALA A 327 -10.17 -6.79 15.12
N VAL A 328 -10.85 -6.69 13.97
CA VAL A 328 -11.44 -7.83 13.24
C VAL A 328 -10.34 -8.82 12.80
N MET A 329 -9.20 -8.34 12.28
CA MET A 329 -8.07 -9.18 11.88
C MET A 329 -7.46 -9.93 13.07
N ARG A 330 -7.43 -9.32 14.25
CA ARG A 330 -6.78 -9.89 15.45
C ARG A 330 -7.71 -10.82 16.22
N SER A 331 -8.99 -10.49 16.35
CA SER A 331 -9.96 -11.29 17.10
C SER A 331 -10.44 -12.53 16.33
N GLY A 332 -10.37 -12.51 15.00
CA GLY A 332 -10.97 -13.53 14.16
C GLY A 332 -12.51 -13.50 14.13
N ALA A 333 -13.14 -12.50 14.76
CA ALA A 333 -14.58 -12.31 14.78
C ALA A 333 -15.01 -11.36 13.65
N GLU A 334 -16.28 -11.44 13.27
CA GLU A 334 -16.93 -10.46 12.40
C GLU A 334 -17.13 -9.12 13.12
N PHE A 335 -17.32 -8.06 12.33
CA PHE A 335 -17.66 -6.77 12.90
C PHE A 335 -19.05 -6.81 13.51
N ASN A 336 -19.15 -6.43 14.77
CA ASN A 336 -20.40 -6.31 15.49
C ASN A 336 -20.61 -4.85 15.94
N LEU A 337 -21.69 -4.22 15.48
CA LEU A 337 -22.06 -2.85 15.85
C LEU A 337 -22.25 -2.67 17.37
N ASN A 338 -22.70 -3.71 18.05
CA ASN A 338 -22.91 -3.72 19.50
C ASN A 338 -21.64 -3.96 20.31
N TYR A 339 -20.52 -4.22 19.65
CA TYR A 339 -19.22 -4.29 20.31
C TYR A 339 -18.85 -2.89 20.78
N ARG A 340 -19.36 -2.51 21.96
CA ARG A 340 -18.86 -1.36 22.70
C ARG A 340 -17.36 -1.58 22.83
N THR A 341 -16.65 -0.88 22.01
CA THR A 341 -15.21 -0.96 21.91
C THR A 341 -14.64 -0.82 23.33
N GLY A 342 -14.09 -1.88 23.89
CA GLY A 342 -13.17 -1.85 25.02
C GLY A 342 -11.89 -1.07 24.71
N ILE A 343 -11.97 -0.12 23.76
CA ILE A 343 -10.93 0.84 23.34
C ILE A 343 -10.90 2.03 24.33
N ALA A 344 -11.74 2.02 25.37
CA ALA A 344 -11.73 3.04 26.44
C ALA A 344 -10.78 2.70 27.62
N ALA A 345 -10.01 1.62 27.56
CA ALA A 345 -9.18 1.16 28.68
C ALA A 345 -7.69 1.17 28.40
N ASP A 346 -7.18 2.17 27.65
CA ASP A 346 -5.75 2.52 27.65
C ASP A 346 -5.62 4.04 27.57
N ARG A 347 -5.89 4.68 28.72
CA ARG A 347 -5.41 6.04 29.00
C ARG A 347 -3.93 6.03 29.37
#